data_4ecbc530a702557cfe1f2995295aef71
#
_entry.id   4ecbc530a702557cfe1f2995295aef71
#
_cell.length_a   1.000
_cell.length_b   1.000
_cell.length_c   1.000
_cell.angle_alpha   90.00
_cell.angle_beta   90.00
_cell.angle_gamma   90.00
#
_symmetry.space_group_name_H-M   'P 1'
#
loop_
_entity.id
_entity.type
_entity.pdbx_description
1 polymer ?
#
loop_
_entity_poly.entity_id
_entity_poly.type
_entity_poly.pdbx_seq_one_letter_code
_entity_poly.pdbx_strand_id
1 'polypeptide(L)'
;IHDWNVRNLFNAHTTREEAKQKFFSWLYDENKTNPRLSKYYDRDKVREMHWDGQVVKTMFGREIEADRKHALNYIIQSTTADLVLRQVIKVHEMLRDMKSFIAFTIHDNIVLDIVDEERYIIPKLIEKFSDTDLGKYLVNVKAGKNFGDLRTLNLWTLSV
;
A
#
# COMPACT_ATOMS: atom_id res chain seq x y z
N ILE A 1 -2.74 -10.49 -0.53
CA ILE A 1 -2.11 -11.17 0.61
C ILE A 1 -3.14 -11.89 1.48
N HIS A 2 -4.26 -11.26 1.89
CA HIS A 2 -5.20 -11.87 2.83
C HIS A 2 -5.93 -13.08 2.24
N ASP A 3 -6.33 -13.06 0.98
CA ASP A 3 -6.93 -14.22 0.30
C ASP A 3 -5.94 -15.37 0.16
N TRP A 4 -4.68 -15.07 -0.09
CA TRP A 4 -3.61 -16.06 -0.10
C TRP A 4 -3.40 -16.67 1.29
N ASN A 5 -3.40 -15.83 2.34
CA ASN A 5 -3.29 -16.28 3.73
C ASN A 5 -4.45 -17.21 4.12
N VAL A 6 -5.70 -16.88 3.74
CA VAL A 6 -6.85 -17.75 3.96
C VAL A 6 -6.60 -19.14 3.37
N ARG A 7 -6.17 -19.20 2.11
CA ARG A 7 -6.00 -20.46 1.39
C ARG A 7 -4.83 -21.30 1.90
N ASN A 8 -3.74 -20.66 2.34
CA ASN A 8 -2.47 -21.34 2.60
C ASN A 8 -2.08 -21.42 4.07
N LEU A 9 -2.54 -20.49 4.91
CA LEU A 9 -2.09 -20.36 6.29
C LEU A 9 -3.17 -20.53 7.35
N PHE A 10 -4.43 -20.31 6.97
CA PHE A 10 -5.59 -20.46 7.87
C PHE A 10 -6.47 -21.64 7.46
N ASN A 11 -7.51 -21.90 8.24
CA ASN A 11 -8.44 -22.99 7.97
C ASN A 11 -9.45 -22.58 6.89
N ALA A 12 -10.00 -23.56 6.16
CA ALA A 12 -10.96 -23.37 5.07
C ALA A 12 -12.22 -22.55 5.45
N HIS A 13 -12.57 -22.52 6.74
CA HIS A 13 -13.72 -21.76 7.25
C HIS A 13 -13.35 -20.32 7.70
N THR A 14 -12.08 -19.91 7.60
CA THR A 14 -11.65 -18.56 7.98
C THR A 14 -12.02 -17.57 6.88
N THR A 15 -12.80 -16.55 7.20
CA THR A 15 -13.11 -15.47 6.27
C THR A 15 -11.89 -14.60 6.00
N ARG A 16 -11.92 -13.82 4.92
CA ARG A 16 -10.85 -12.87 4.58
C ARG A 16 -10.63 -11.84 5.68
N GLU A 17 -11.70 -11.33 6.29
CA GLU A 17 -11.60 -10.35 7.39
C GLU A 17 -11.02 -10.96 8.66
N GLU A 18 -11.42 -12.17 9.02
CA GLU A 18 -10.82 -12.88 10.16
C GLU A 18 -9.33 -13.18 9.92
N ALA A 19 -8.95 -13.57 8.71
CA ALA A 19 -7.56 -13.80 8.33
C ALA A 19 -6.74 -12.51 8.45
N LYS A 20 -7.30 -11.38 8.02
CA LYS A 20 -6.71 -10.05 8.15
C LYS A 20 -6.49 -9.67 9.61
N GLN A 21 -7.52 -9.82 10.44
CA GLN A 21 -7.43 -9.53 11.89
C GLN A 21 -6.40 -10.41 12.59
N LYS A 22 -6.40 -11.72 12.32
CA LYS A 22 -5.44 -12.68 12.88
C LYS A 22 -4.01 -12.36 12.44
N PHE A 23 -3.83 -11.99 11.17
CA PHE A 23 -2.52 -11.62 10.63
C PHE A 23 -1.97 -10.35 11.29
N PHE A 24 -2.74 -9.27 11.34
CA PHE A 24 -2.29 -8.02 11.97
C PHE A 24 -2.11 -8.16 13.48
N SER A 25 -2.99 -8.92 14.14
CA SER A 25 -2.83 -9.21 15.56
C SER A 25 -1.52 -9.96 15.85
N TRP A 26 -1.14 -10.93 15.01
CA TRP A 26 0.15 -11.60 15.11
C TRP A 26 1.31 -10.66 14.72
N LEU A 27 1.14 -9.85 13.70
CA LEU A 27 2.20 -8.98 13.18
C LEU A 27 2.66 -7.95 14.22
N TYR A 28 1.71 -7.34 14.94
CA TYR A 28 1.99 -6.23 15.85
C TYR A 28 2.00 -6.58 17.34
N ASP A 29 1.53 -7.77 17.73
CA ASP A 29 1.57 -8.22 19.12
C ASP A 29 2.67 -9.27 19.29
N GLU A 30 3.75 -8.89 19.96
CA GLU A 30 4.92 -9.75 20.19
C GLU A 30 4.59 -11.03 20.97
N ASN A 31 3.58 -10.97 21.84
CA ASN A 31 3.18 -12.13 22.65
C ASN A 31 2.41 -13.18 21.83
N LYS A 32 1.97 -12.84 20.64
CA LYS A 32 1.24 -13.77 19.77
C LYS A 32 2.19 -14.57 18.89
N THR A 33 2.11 -15.88 19.04
CA THR A 33 2.86 -16.83 18.22
C THR A 33 1.95 -17.50 17.20
N ASN A 34 2.44 -17.65 15.98
CA ASN A 34 1.80 -18.45 14.95
C ASN A 34 2.88 -19.07 14.05
N PRO A 35 3.22 -20.36 14.26
CA PRO A 35 4.30 -21.01 13.52
C PRO A 35 4.10 -21.00 11.99
N ARG A 36 2.86 -21.04 11.51
CA ARG A 36 2.56 -20.98 10.07
C ARG A 36 2.88 -19.60 9.51
N LEU A 37 2.48 -18.52 10.20
CA LEU A 37 2.80 -17.16 9.79
C LEU A 37 4.30 -16.91 9.87
N SER A 38 4.97 -17.31 10.96
CA SER A 38 6.41 -17.11 11.15
C SER A 38 7.26 -17.84 10.11
N LYS A 39 6.75 -18.92 9.51
CA LYS A 39 7.45 -19.62 8.42
C LYS A 39 7.52 -18.78 7.14
N TYR A 40 6.52 -17.94 6.86
CA TYR A 40 6.40 -17.17 5.63
C TYR A 40 6.71 -15.68 5.80
N TYR A 41 6.51 -15.15 7.01
CA TYR A 41 6.66 -13.73 7.33
C TYR A 41 7.58 -13.58 8.53
N ASP A 42 8.84 -13.39 8.30
CA ASP A 42 9.85 -13.26 9.36
C ASP A 42 9.86 -11.82 9.90
N ARG A 43 8.87 -11.52 10.77
CA ARG A 43 8.70 -10.19 11.38
C ARG A 43 9.89 -9.79 12.25
N ASP A 44 10.53 -10.76 12.90
CA ASP A 44 11.65 -10.50 13.80
C ASP A 44 12.89 -10.12 13.00
N LYS A 45 13.17 -10.81 11.91
CA LYS A 45 14.24 -10.45 10.98
C LYS A 45 14.03 -9.07 10.35
N VAL A 46 12.79 -8.74 9.95
CA VAL A 46 12.48 -7.40 9.43
C VAL A 46 12.78 -6.33 10.47
N ARG A 47 12.40 -6.56 11.74
CA ARG A 47 12.72 -5.64 12.83
C ARG A 47 14.23 -5.51 13.04
N GLU A 48 14.96 -6.60 13.13
CA GLU A 48 16.40 -6.61 13.31
C GLU A 48 17.15 -5.89 12.18
N MET A 49 16.69 -6.00 10.96
CA MET A 49 17.30 -5.33 9.81
C MET A 49 17.08 -3.81 9.79
N HIS A 50 16.02 -3.32 10.41
CA HIS A 50 15.57 -1.94 10.25
C HIS A 50 15.48 -1.14 11.56
N TRP A 51 15.77 -1.75 12.71
CA TRP A 51 15.71 -1.09 14.03
C TRP A 51 16.95 -1.43 14.84
N ASP A 52 17.64 -0.40 15.32
CA ASP A 52 18.90 -0.52 16.10
C ASP A 52 18.69 -0.58 17.62
N GLY A 53 17.45 -0.55 18.08
CA GLY A 53 17.09 -0.47 19.51
C GLY A 53 16.50 0.87 19.93
N GLN A 54 16.67 1.92 19.13
CA GLN A 54 16.16 3.28 19.38
C GLN A 54 15.53 3.89 18.13
N VAL A 55 16.11 3.64 16.95
CA VAL A 55 15.72 4.27 15.70
C VAL A 55 15.36 3.21 14.66
N VAL A 56 14.22 3.41 14.02
CA VAL A 56 13.82 2.68 12.81
C VAL A 56 14.39 3.41 11.60
N LYS A 57 15.01 2.65 10.69
CA LYS A 57 15.41 3.14 9.38
C LYS A 57 14.59 2.45 8.30
N THR A 58 13.78 3.24 7.57
CA THR A 58 12.95 2.71 6.48
C THR A 58 13.81 2.27 5.29
N MET A 59 13.23 1.50 4.37
CA MET A 59 13.92 1.09 3.13
C MET A 59 14.34 2.29 2.27
N PHE A 60 13.77 3.48 2.48
CA PHE A 60 14.09 4.71 1.76
C PHE A 60 14.96 5.68 2.57
N GLY A 61 15.47 5.24 3.74
CA GLY A 61 16.44 5.97 4.54
C GLY A 61 15.83 6.96 5.55
N ARG A 62 14.49 7.00 5.72
CA ARG A 62 13.88 7.80 6.78
C ARG A 62 14.21 7.19 8.14
N GLU A 63 14.60 8.03 9.10
CA GLU A 63 14.89 7.64 10.47
C GLU A 63 13.77 8.12 11.39
N ILE A 64 13.31 7.23 12.29
CA ILE A 64 12.18 7.49 13.20
C ILE A 64 12.49 6.85 14.55
N GLU A 65 12.45 7.63 15.62
CA GLU A 65 12.55 7.09 16.98
C GLU A 65 11.40 6.15 17.27
N ALA A 66 11.73 4.96 17.78
CA ALA A 66 10.74 3.94 18.08
C ALA A 66 11.22 3.01 19.18
N ASP A 67 10.34 2.67 20.09
CA ASP A 67 10.53 1.55 20.99
C ASP A 67 10.29 0.21 20.28
N ARG A 68 10.67 -0.89 20.93
CA ARG A 68 10.53 -2.26 20.39
C ARG A 68 9.09 -2.56 19.95
N LYS A 69 8.10 -2.15 20.73
CA LYS A 69 6.67 -2.43 20.47
C LYS A 69 6.17 -1.76 19.19
N HIS A 70 6.64 -0.55 18.91
CA HIS A 70 6.19 0.24 17.76
C HIS A 70 7.08 0.11 16.54
N ALA A 71 8.33 -0.39 16.71
CA ALA A 71 9.32 -0.44 15.65
C ALA A 71 8.81 -1.10 14.36
N LEU A 72 8.22 -2.30 14.44
CA LEU A 72 7.73 -3.01 13.25
C LEU A 72 6.59 -2.26 12.55
N ASN A 73 5.69 -1.66 13.32
CA ASN A 73 4.61 -0.84 12.78
C ASN A 73 5.16 0.38 12.02
N TYR A 74 6.15 1.07 12.61
CA TYR A 74 6.78 2.23 11.99
C TYR A 74 7.57 1.86 10.75
N ILE A 75 8.29 0.73 10.75
CA ILE A 75 8.98 0.22 9.55
C ILE A 75 7.98 0.06 8.39
N ILE A 76 6.87 -0.64 8.63
CA ILE A 76 5.89 -0.96 7.58
C ILE A 76 5.17 0.30 7.11
N GLN A 77 4.60 1.07 8.04
CA GLN A 77 3.77 2.22 7.69
C GLN A 77 4.59 3.35 7.06
N SER A 78 5.77 3.64 7.59
CA SER A 78 6.60 4.70 7.04
C SER A 78 7.21 4.32 5.70
N THR A 79 7.62 3.06 5.52
CA THR A 79 8.07 2.57 4.20
C THR A 79 6.93 2.67 3.17
N THR A 80 5.70 2.29 3.56
CA THR A 80 4.53 2.42 2.68
C THR A 80 4.24 3.88 2.33
N ALA A 81 4.28 4.78 3.32
CA ALA A 81 4.08 6.21 3.08
C ALA A 81 5.15 6.79 2.13
N ASP A 82 6.41 6.45 2.33
CA ASP A 82 7.50 6.88 1.45
C ASP A 82 7.31 6.34 0.03
N LEU A 83 6.89 5.08 -0.10
CA LEU A 83 6.60 4.46 -1.39
C LEU A 83 5.49 5.21 -2.14
N VAL A 84 4.39 5.51 -1.46
CA VAL A 84 3.26 6.26 -2.05
C VAL A 84 3.71 7.65 -2.48
N LEU A 85 4.46 8.38 -1.65
CA LEU A 85 4.96 9.72 -2.00
C LEU A 85 5.90 9.69 -3.22
N ARG A 86 6.75 8.68 -3.34
CA ARG A 86 7.60 8.48 -4.54
C ARG A 86 6.75 8.27 -5.79
N GLN A 87 5.69 7.49 -5.69
CA GLN A 87 4.77 7.28 -6.81
C GLN A 87 3.94 8.55 -7.14
N VAL A 88 3.56 9.32 -6.12
CA VAL A 88 2.93 10.64 -6.30
C VAL A 88 3.81 11.57 -7.15
N ILE A 89 5.11 11.63 -6.85
CA ILE A 89 6.06 12.43 -7.64
C ILE A 89 6.09 11.95 -9.09
N LYS A 90 6.20 10.64 -9.34
CA LYS A 90 6.21 10.07 -10.70
C LYS A 90 4.91 10.37 -11.46
N VAL A 91 3.77 10.33 -10.79
CA VAL A 91 2.46 10.69 -11.37
C VAL A 91 2.37 12.19 -11.65
N HIS A 92 2.85 13.02 -10.72
CA HIS A 92 2.90 14.48 -10.89
C HIS A 92 3.73 14.88 -12.12
N GLU A 93 4.89 14.25 -12.29
CA GLU A 93 5.74 14.50 -13.47
C GLU A 93 5.04 14.13 -14.79
N MET A 94 4.25 13.05 -14.80
CA MET A 94 3.46 12.70 -15.99
C MET A 94 2.36 13.69 -16.31
N LEU A 95 1.84 14.40 -15.31
CA LEU A 95 0.75 15.38 -15.48
C LEU A 95 1.25 16.82 -15.65
N ARG A 96 2.58 17.06 -15.64
CA ARG A 96 3.19 18.41 -15.59
C ARG A 96 2.64 19.37 -16.67
N ASP A 97 2.46 18.89 -17.89
CA ASP A 97 2.01 19.70 -19.03
C ASP A 97 0.54 19.43 -19.39
N MET A 98 -0.21 18.83 -18.47
CA MET A 98 -1.62 18.50 -18.63
C MET A 98 -2.52 19.45 -17.82
N LYS A 99 -3.80 19.48 -18.15
CA LYS A 99 -4.81 20.19 -17.36
C LYS A 99 -5.24 19.39 -16.14
N SER A 100 -5.15 18.05 -16.23
CA SER A 100 -5.40 17.12 -15.13
C SER A 100 -4.31 17.24 -14.08
N PHE A 101 -4.64 17.07 -12.80
CA PHE A 101 -3.68 17.23 -11.71
C PHE A 101 -4.00 16.31 -10.52
N ILE A 102 -3.04 16.20 -9.60
CA ILE A 102 -3.23 15.54 -8.30
C ILE A 102 -3.92 16.53 -7.37
N ALA A 103 -5.17 16.24 -6.99
CA ALA A 103 -5.92 17.08 -6.07
C ALA A 103 -5.39 16.95 -4.63
N PHE A 104 -5.21 15.72 -4.16
CA PHE A 104 -4.62 15.44 -2.84
C PHE A 104 -4.23 13.96 -2.70
N THR A 105 -3.55 13.65 -1.61
CA THR A 105 -3.22 12.28 -1.17
C THR A 105 -3.92 11.98 0.15
N ILE A 106 -4.35 10.72 0.34
CA ILE A 106 -4.94 10.26 1.58
C ILE A 106 -4.53 8.82 1.85
N HIS A 107 -3.78 8.60 2.94
CA HIS A 107 -3.15 7.32 3.27
C HIS A 107 -2.32 6.74 2.12
N ASP A 108 -2.77 5.64 1.54
CA ASP A 108 -2.16 4.91 0.41
C ASP A 108 -2.81 5.22 -0.93
N ASN A 109 -3.64 6.25 -1.00
CA ASN A 109 -4.37 6.65 -2.20
C ASN A 109 -3.92 8.02 -2.71
N ILE A 110 -4.04 8.20 -4.02
CA ILE A 110 -4.00 9.50 -4.67
C ILE A 110 -5.37 9.84 -5.26
N VAL A 111 -5.75 11.09 -5.18
CA VAL A 111 -6.97 11.61 -5.79
C VAL A 111 -6.57 12.57 -6.90
N LEU A 112 -7.09 12.30 -8.08
CA LEU A 112 -6.80 13.04 -9.30
C LEU A 112 -8.06 13.76 -9.77
N ASP A 113 -7.90 14.98 -10.25
CA ASP A 113 -8.89 15.66 -11.06
C ASP A 113 -8.50 15.49 -12.53
N ILE A 114 -9.31 14.76 -13.28
CA ILE A 114 -9.02 14.39 -14.67
C ILE A 114 -10.03 15.06 -15.58
N VAL A 115 -9.54 15.93 -16.47
CA VAL A 115 -10.41 16.52 -17.50
C VAL A 115 -10.80 15.49 -18.56
N ASP A 116 -11.98 15.62 -19.13
CA ASP A 116 -12.57 14.61 -20.01
C ASP A 116 -11.69 14.29 -21.24
N GLU A 117 -11.04 15.28 -21.81
CA GLU A 117 -10.16 15.12 -22.98
C GLU A 117 -8.88 14.36 -22.68
N GLU A 118 -8.51 14.26 -21.41
CA GLU A 118 -7.27 13.61 -20.96
C GLU A 118 -7.50 12.22 -20.34
N ARG A 119 -8.73 11.69 -20.38
CA ARG A 119 -9.05 10.35 -19.83
C ARG A 119 -8.21 9.21 -20.42
N TYR A 120 -7.69 9.39 -21.62
CA TYR A 120 -6.81 8.41 -22.27
C TYR A 120 -5.53 8.10 -21.49
N ILE A 121 -5.12 8.99 -20.55
CA ILE A 121 -3.91 8.79 -19.76
C ILE A 121 -4.13 7.86 -18.56
N ILE A 122 -5.38 7.62 -18.14
CA ILE A 122 -5.70 6.84 -16.93
C ILE A 122 -4.98 5.48 -16.88
N PRO A 123 -4.95 4.66 -17.93
CA PRO A 123 -4.23 3.38 -17.89
C PRO A 123 -2.73 3.55 -17.59
N LYS A 124 -2.10 4.57 -18.16
CA LYS A 124 -0.68 4.86 -17.90
C LYS A 124 -0.43 5.37 -16.47
N LEU A 125 -1.35 6.16 -15.91
CA LEU A 125 -1.28 6.61 -14.52
C LEU A 125 -1.38 5.43 -13.55
N ILE A 126 -2.29 4.49 -13.81
CA ILE A 126 -2.44 3.27 -13.01
C ILE A 126 -1.17 2.43 -13.10
N GLU A 127 -0.63 2.21 -14.30
CA GLU A 127 0.62 1.48 -14.49
C GLU A 127 1.75 2.15 -13.72
N LYS A 128 1.94 3.46 -13.88
CA LYS A 128 2.99 4.21 -13.20
C LYS A 128 2.85 4.17 -11.68
N PHE A 129 1.63 4.29 -11.16
CA PHE A 129 1.38 4.23 -9.72
C PHE A 129 1.57 2.83 -9.14
N SER A 130 1.25 1.78 -9.91
CA SER A 130 1.38 0.39 -9.50
C SER A 130 2.82 -0.13 -9.53
N ASP A 131 3.66 0.41 -10.41
CA ASP A 131 5.04 -0.04 -10.62
C ASP A 131 5.99 0.72 -9.70
N THR A 132 6.39 0.08 -8.62
CA THR A 132 7.14 0.70 -7.53
C THR A 132 8.54 0.11 -7.38
N ASP A 133 9.39 0.81 -6.61
CA ASP A 133 10.74 0.35 -6.29
C ASP A 133 10.75 -0.95 -5.44
N LEU A 134 9.61 -1.32 -4.84
CA LEU A 134 9.43 -2.56 -4.06
C LEU A 134 8.62 -3.63 -4.79
N GLY A 135 8.33 -3.44 -6.07
CA GLY A 135 7.56 -4.35 -6.89
C GLY A 135 6.24 -3.76 -7.39
N LYS A 136 5.48 -4.58 -8.10
CA LYS A 136 4.21 -4.16 -8.70
C LYS A 136 3.04 -4.49 -7.78
N TYR A 137 2.23 -3.49 -7.47
CA TYR A 137 1.08 -3.60 -6.59
C TYR A 137 -0.24 -3.48 -7.35
N LEU A 138 -1.26 -4.17 -6.84
CA LEU A 138 -2.63 -4.02 -7.36
C LEU A 138 -3.18 -2.66 -6.95
N VAL A 139 -3.65 -1.89 -7.91
CA VAL A 139 -4.31 -0.60 -7.71
C VAL A 139 -5.81 -0.75 -7.93
N ASN A 140 -6.61 -0.34 -6.94
CA ASN A 140 -8.06 -0.24 -7.08
C ASN A 140 -8.41 1.17 -7.52
N VAL A 141 -9.19 1.29 -8.57
CA VAL A 141 -9.56 2.58 -9.15
C VAL A 141 -11.04 2.85 -8.94
N LYS A 142 -11.34 4.06 -8.49
CA LYS A 142 -12.71 4.56 -8.42
C LYS A 142 -12.78 5.89 -9.17
N ALA A 143 -13.89 6.13 -9.83
CA ALA A 143 -14.16 7.38 -10.54
C ALA A 143 -15.57 7.90 -10.23
N GLY A 144 -15.76 9.20 -10.32
CA GLY A 144 -17.03 9.89 -10.11
C GLY A 144 -16.89 11.38 -10.38
N LYS A 145 -18.01 12.09 -10.40
CA LYS A 145 -18.02 13.55 -10.63
C LYS A 145 -17.51 14.36 -9.43
N ASN A 146 -17.47 13.75 -8.27
CA ASN A 146 -16.96 14.34 -7.03
C ASN A 146 -16.51 13.22 -6.07
N PHE A 147 -15.76 13.57 -5.04
CA PHE A 147 -15.18 12.62 -4.11
C PHE A 147 -16.22 11.79 -3.32
N GLY A 148 -17.43 12.32 -3.13
CA GLY A 148 -18.52 11.64 -2.42
C GLY A 148 -19.29 10.61 -3.28
N ASP A 149 -19.12 10.62 -4.60
CA ASP A 149 -19.84 9.74 -5.55
C ASP A 149 -18.88 8.86 -6.36
N LEU A 150 -17.86 8.32 -5.69
CA LEU A 150 -16.87 7.47 -6.33
C LEU A 150 -17.36 6.03 -6.45
N ARG A 151 -17.34 5.48 -7.67
CA ARG A 151 -17.69 4.09 -8.00
C ARG A 151 -16.47 3.35 -8.56
N THR A 152 -16.40 2.06 -8.31
CA THR A 152 -15.32 1.23 -8.87
C THR A 152 -15.30 1.35 -10.39
N LEU A 153 -14.16 1.76 -10.92
CA LEU A 153 -13.93 1.86 -12.35
C LEU A 153 -13.52 0.51 -12.91
N ASN A 154 -14.30 -0.01 -13.85
CA ASN A 154 -13.94 -1.22 -14.57
C ASN A 154 -13.04 -0.83 -15.76
N LEU A 155 -11.74 -1.18 -15.69
CA LEU A 155 -10.74 -0.75 -16.68
C LEU A 155 -11.03 -1.29 -18.09
N TRP A 156 -11.82 -2.34 -18.22
CA TRP A 156 -12.26 -2.88 -19.51
C TRP A 156 -13.19 -1.91 -20.28
N THR A 157 -13.79 -0.91 -19.61
CA THR A 157 -14.67 0.06 -20.23
C THR A 157 -13.94 1.31 -20.74
N LEU A 158 -12.63 1.42 -20.54
CA LEU A 158 -11.80 2.54 -21.02
C LEU A 158 -11.21 2.30 -22.42
N SER A 159 -11.50 1.17 -23.04
CA SER A 159 -10.95 0.75 -24.34
C SER A 159 -11.93 1.03 -25.49
N VAL A 160 -12.72 2.14 -25.43
CA VAL A 160 -13.60 2.58 -26.54
C VAL A 160 -13.24 3.99 -26.93
#